data_2c78413f9ce74a56a83c26342492700d
#
_entry.id   2c78413f9ce74a56a83c26342492700d
#
_cell.length_a   1.000
_cell.length_b   1.000
_cell.length_c   1.000
_cell.angle_alpha   90.00
_cell.angle_beta   90.00
_cell.angle_gamma   90.00
#
_symmetry.space_group_name_H-M   'P 1'
#
loop_
_entity.id
_entity.type
_entity.pdbx_description
1 polymer ?
#
loop_
_entity_poly.entity_id
_entity_poly.type
_entity_poly.pdbx_seq_one_letter_code
_entity_poly.pdbx_strand_id
1 'polypeptide(L)'
;MNNLMKTLGFTALLSLSALALQGCSSGLEPDTFSVELNEMVYGTWNRPAVITIRSNIAEPIEVTNVTVNNGQCSYMGHDTRFNFPLHFQMGQIFRLRLKQCNFSNVVQVDIETTKGNASYQFN
;
A
#
# COMPACT_ATOMS: atom_id res chain seq x y z
N MET A 1 -9.39 30.89 42.72
CA MET A 1 -8.03 30.86 42.39
C MET A 1 -7.50 29.55 41.92
N ASN A 2 -7.77 28.55 42.62
CA ASN A 2 -7.25 27.27 42.25
C ASN A 2 -7.77 26.73 40.98
N ASN A 3 -8.92 27.16 40.63
CA ASN A 3 -9.57 26.60 39.46
C ASN A 3 -8.83 26.86 38.20
N LEU A 4 -8.23 27.97 38.11
CA LEU A 4 -7.54 28.37 36.92
C LEU A 4 -6.48 27.39 36.49
N MET A 5 -5.71 27.01 37.43
CA MET A 5 -4.60 26.17 37.15
C MET A 5 -5.00 24.83 36.60
N LYS A 6 -6.03 24.30 37.13
CA LYS A 6 -6.47 23.01 36.67
C LYS A 6 -6.87 23.03 35.25
N THR A 7 -7.54 24.04 34.89
CA THR A 7 -8.05 24.13 33.56
C THR A 7 -6.95 24.15 32.54
N LEU A 8 -5.94 24.88 32.82
CA LEU A 8 -4.85 24.99 31.89
C LEU A 8 -4.16 23.70 31.62
N GLY A 9 -3.82 23.01 32.67
CA GLY A 9 -3.12 21.78 32.50
C GLY A 9 -3.88 20.77 31.70
N PHE A 10 -5.13 20.76 31.90
CA PHE A 10 -5.99 19.84 31.24
C PHE A 10 -5.98 20.03 29.73
N THR A 11 -6.07 21.24 29.30
CA THR A 11 -6.12 21.51 27.89
C THR A 11 -4.84 21.11 27.19
N ALA A 12 -3.74 21.37 27.82
CA ALA A 12 -2.47 21.07 27.20
C ALA A 12 -2.31 19.59 26.91
N LEU A 13 -2.79 18.79 27.79
CA LEU A 13 -2.64 17.36 27.63
C LEU A 13 -3.34 16.84 26.40
N LEU A 14 -4.49 17.35 26.14
CA LEU A 14 -5.25 16.90 25.00
C LEU A 14 -4.52 17.17 23.70
N SER A 15 -3.93 18.30 23.62
CA SER A 15 -3.24 18.67 22.41
C SER A 15 -2.07 17.75 22.15
N LEU A 16 -1.35 17.43 23.17
CA LEU A 16 -0.21 16.56 23.01
C LEU A 16 -0.59 15.19 22.53
N SER A 17 -1.69 14.70 23.01
CA SER A 17 -2.12 13.38 22.60
C SER A 17 -2.37 13.32 21.11
N ALA A 18 -3.01 14.29 20.59
CA ALA A 18 -3.31 14.31 19.17
C ALA A 18 -2.05 14.32 18.34
N LEU A 19 -1.08 15.06 18.75
CA LEU A 19 0.16 15.14 18.01
C LEU A 19 0.91 13.83 18.03
N ALA A 20 0.88 13.17 19.15
CA ALA A 20 1.59 11.92 19.28
C ALA A 20 1.08 10.89 18.27
N LEU A 21 -0.21 10.85 18.07
CA LEU A 21 -0.77 9.91 17.13
C LEU A 21 -0.27 10.13 15.73
N GLN A 22 -0.19 11.36 15.34
CA GLN A 22 0.26 11.67 14.00
C GLN A 22 1.73 11.37 13.81
N GLY A 23 2.50 11.58 14.83
CA GLY A 23 3.92 11.34 14.74
C GLY A 23 4.28 9.90 14.56
N CYS A 24 3.37 8.99 14.85
CA CYS A 24 3.64 7.58 14.70
C CYS A 24 3.48 7.10 13.28
N SER A 25 2.88 7.89 12.44
CA SER A 25 2.61 7.47 11.09
C SER A 25 3.87 7.58 10.26
N SER A 26 4.41 6.44 9.85
CA SER A 26 5.60 6.41 9.02
C SER A 26 5.29 5.91 7.62
N GLY A 27 4.06 5.70 7.29
CA GLY A 27 3.68 5.19 5.99
C GLY A 27 3.58 6.29 4.95
N LEU A 28 3.49 5.87 3.71
CA LEU A 28 3.23 6.77 2.60
C LEU A 28 1.76 7.16 2.60
N GLU A 29 1.46 8.28 1.95
CA GLU A 29 0.09 8.67 1.75
C GLU A 29 -0.62 7.60 0.93
N PRO A 30 -1.90 7.32 1.23
CA PRO A 30 -2.61 6.24 0.52
C PRO A 30 -2.73 6.47 -0.98
N ASP A 31 -2.69 7.70 -1.43
CA ASP A 31 -2.81 7.99 -2.85
C ASP A 31 -1.47 8.00 -3.59
N THR A 32 -0.40 7.59 -2.93
CA THR A 32 0.90 7.45 -3.58
C THR A 32 0.81 6.48 -4.76
N PHE A 33 0.06 5.42 -4.57
CA PHE A 33 -0.18 4.44 -5.63
C PHE A 33 -1.66 4.23 -5.82
N SER A 34 -2.03 3.86 -7.03
CA SER A 34 -3.33 3.27 -7.31
C SER A 34 -3.10 1.78 -7.44
N VAL A 35 -3.84 0.99 -6.70
CA VAL A 35 -3.70 -0.46 -6.71
C VAL A 35 -5.05 -1.06 -7.06
N GLU A 36 -5.11 -1.78 -8.16
CA GLU A 36 -6.33 -2.40 -8.65
C GLU A 36 -6.17 -3.90 -8.70
N LEU A 37 -7.22 -4.60 -8.35
CA LEU A 37 -7.27 -6.04 -8.41
C LEU A 37 -8.29 -6.43 -9.46
N ASN A 38 -7.86 -7.19 -10.46
CA ASN A 38 -8.72 -7.61 -11.54
C ASN A 38 -8.56 -9.10 -11.78
N GLU A 39 -9.58 -9.69 -12.37
CA GLU A 39 -9.55 -11.06 -12.80
C GLU A 39 -9.37 -11.08 -14.30
N MET A 40 -8.33 -11.73 -14.77
CA MET A 40 -8.11 -11.89 -16.20
C MET A 40 -8.68 -13.24 -16.62
N VAL A 41 -9.33 -13.28 -17.78
CA VAL A 41 -9.94 -14.50 -18.26
C VAL A 41 -9.19 -14.98 -19.48
N TYR A 42 -8.56 -16.15 -19.34
CA TYR A 42 -7.88 -16.80 -20.43
C TYR A 42 -8.59 -18.13 -20.70
N GLY A 43 -9.51 -18.12 -21.64
CA GLY A 43 -10.28 -19.32 -21.91
C GLY A 43 -11.27 -19.59 -20.79
N THR A 44 -11.69 -20.84 -20.66
CA THR A 44 -12.76 -21.22 -19.75
C THR A 44 -12.27 -21.47 -18.34
N TRP A 45 -11.04 -21.91 -18.19
CA TRP A 45 -10.56 -22.40 -16.89
C TRP A 45 -9.54 -21.51 -16.23
N ASN A 46 -8.88 -20.65 -16.99
CA ASN A 46 -7.76 -19.88 -16.44
C ASN A 46 -8.20 -18.46 -16.14
N ARG A 47 -8.33 -18.15 -14.86
CA ARG A 47 -8.76 -16.83 -14.37
C ARG A 47 -7.82 -16.30 -13.31
N PRO A 48 -6.59 -15.97 -13.69
CA PRO A 48 -5.65 -15.47 -12.69
C PRO A 48 -6.07 -14.10 -12.19
N ALA A 49 -5.78 -13.84 -10.93
CA ALA A 49 -5.93 -12.51 -10.38
C ALA A 49 -4.70 -11.69 -10.74
N VAL A 50 -4.91 -10.45 -11.13
CA VAL A 50 -3.82 -9.56 -11.52
C VAL A 50 -3.94 -8.29 -10.72
N ILE A 51 -2.85 -7.89 -10.09
CA ILE A 51 -2.76 -6.65 -9.35
C ILE A 51 -2.04 -5.64 -10.22
N THR A 52 -2.66 -4.49 -10.43
CA THR A 52 -2.09 -3.40 -11.21
C THR A 52 -1.70 -2.29 -10.25
N ILE A 53 -0.44 -1.90 -10.28
CA ILE A 53 0.10 -0.85 -9.43
C ILE A 53 0.53 0.30 -10.32
N ARG A 54 0.06 1.49 -10.01
CA ARG A 54 0.41 2.71 -10.73
C ARG A 54 0.95 3.73 -9.77
N SER A 55 2.02 4.41 -10.14
CA SER A 55 2.53 5.52 -9.34
C SER A 55 1.76 6.79 -9.67
N ASN A 56 1.31 7.49 -8.64
CA ASN A 56 0.56 8.74 -8.80
C ASN A 56 1.36 9.97 -8.39
N ILE A 57 2.62 9.79 -8.00
CA ILE A 57 3.41 10.93 -7.56
C ILE A 57 4.36 11.39 -8.66
N ALA A 58 4.71 12.65 -8.60
CA ALA A 58 5.53 13.27 -9.64
C ALA A 58 6.97 12.80 -9.62
N GLU A 59 7.53 12.59 -8.44
CA GLU A 59 8.91 12.16 -8.34
C GLU A 59 9.02 10.65 -8.51
N PRO A 60 10.15 10.18 -9.01
CA PRO A 60 10.39 8.74 -9.12
C PRO A 60 10.36 8.09 -7.75
N ILE A 61 9.86 6.87 -7.68
CA ILE A 61 9.84 6.12 -6.44
C ILE A 61 10.29 4.69 -6.71
N GLU A 62 11.10 4.18 -5.80
CA GLU A 62 11.67 2.85 -5.94
C GLU A 62 10.91 1.89 -5.03
N VAL A 63 10.29 0.89 -5.64
CA VAL A 63 9.56 -0.14 -4.90
C VAL A 63 10.51 -1.31 -4.64
N THR A 64 10.76 -1.60 -3.39
CA THR A 64 11.71 -2.62 -3.01
C THR A 64 11.07 -3.97 -2.80
N ASN A 65 9.78 -4.01 -2.53
CA ASN A 65 9.08 -5.28 -2.37
C ASN A 65 7.58 -5.06 -2.42
N VAL A 66 6.85 -6.10 -2.79
CA VAL A 66 5.40 -6.13 -2.72
C VAL A 66 4.99 -7.44 -2.07
N THR A 67 4.11 -7.37 -1.08
CA THR A 67 3.64 -8.53 -0.35
C THR A 67 2.13 -8.62 -0.48
N VAL A 68 1.63 -9.78 -0.83
CA VAL A 68 0.19 -9.99 -0.99
C VAL A 68 -0.26 -10.96 0.08
N ASN A 69 -1.28 -10.57 0.84
CA ASN A 69 -1.84 -11.36 1.94
C ASN A 69 -0.73 -11.83 2.90
N ASN A 70 0.13 -10.91 3.30
CA ASN A 70 1.25 -11.20 4.22
C ASN A 70 2.17 -12.31 3.72
N GLY A 71 2.33 -12.41 2.41
CA GLY A 71 3.23 -13.38 1.82
C GLY A 71 2.59 -14.70 1.47
N GLN A 72 1.31 -14.86 1.70
CA GLN A 72 0.63 -16.11 1.38
C GLN A 72 0.37 -16.29 -0.10
N CYS A 73 0.38 -15.21 -0.85
CA CYS A 73 0.17 -15.25 -2.29
C CYS A 73 1.47 -14.94 -3.00
N SER A 74 1.97 -15.89 -3.77
CA SER A 74 3.12 -15.61 -4.62
C SER A 74 2.65 -15.05 -5.94
N TYR A 75 3.57 -14.44 -6.68
CA TYR A 75 3.23 -13.80 -7.93
C TYR A 75 4.43 -13.74 -8.87
N MET A 76 4.16 -13.36 -10.09
CA MET A 76 5.17 -13.12 -11.12
C MET A 76 4.74 -11.89 -11.92
N GLY A 77 5.64 -11.35 -12.70
CA GLY A 77 5.29 -10.24 -13.59
C GLY A 77 4.27 -10.73 -14.61
N HIS A 78 3.25 -9.92 -14.85
CA HIS A 78 2.20 -10.31 -15.79
C HIS A 78 2.64 -10.12 -17.24
N ASP A 79 3.17 -8.96 -17.54
CA ASP A 79 3.57 -8.63 -18.92
C ASP A 79 5.00 -9.04 -19.19
N THR A 80 5.89 -8.81 -18.23
CA THR A 80 7.30 -9.15 -18.38
C THR A 80 7.83 -9.66 -17.06
N ARG A 81 8.95 -10.34 -17.11
CA ARG A 81 9.66 -10.71 -15.89
C ARG A 81 10.30 -9.48 -15.29
N PHE A 82 10.47 -9.49 -14.00
CA PHE A 82 11.11 -8.38 -13.31
C PHE A 82 11.81 -8.86 -12.04
N ASN A 83 12.65 -8.01 -11.52
CA ASN A 83 13.29 -8.21 -10.22
C ASN A 83 13.17 -6.91 -9.45
N PHE A 84 13.03 -7.00 -8.14
CA PHE A 84 13.08 -5.81 -7.32
C PHE A 84 14.52 -5.31 -7.22
N PRO A 85 14.72 -4.02 -7.09
CA PRO A 85 13.71 -2.98 -6.96
C PRO A 85 13.13 -2.57 -8.32
N LEU A 86 11.90 -2.05 -8.26
CA LEU A 86 11.23 -1.50 -9.44
C LEU A 86 11.26 0.01 -9.34
N HIS A 87 11.58 0.65 -10.45
CA HIS A 87 11.65 2.10 -10.49
C HIS A 87 10.42 2.64 -11.21
N PHE A 88 9.59 3.36 -10.47
CA PHE A 88 8.36 3.91 -11.02
C PHE A 88 8.53 5.40 -11.27
N GLN A 89 8.06 5.84 -12.41
CA GLN A 89 7.87 7.25 -12.69
C GLN A 89 6.38 7.53 -12.70
N MET A 90 6.00 8.79 -12.65
CA MET A 90 4.61 9.17 -12.57
C MET A 90 3.80 8.52 -13.70
N GLY A 91 2.72 7.87 -13.33
CA GLY A 91 1.83 7.22 -14.28
C GLY A 91 2.25 5.85 -14.74
N GLN A 92 3.44 5.41 -14.36
CA GLN A 92 3.91 4.10 -14.77
C GLN A 92 3.15 3.01 -14.06
N ILE A 93 2.91 1.91 -14.79
CA ILE A 93 2.09 0.80 -14.31
C ILE A 93 2.92 -0.46 -14.26
N PHE A 94 2.68 -1.27 -13.24
CA PHE A 94 3.27 -2.58 -13.13
C PHE A 94 2.16 -3.57 -12.78
N ARG A 95 2.18 -4.75 -13.42
CA ARG A 95 1.16 -5.76 -13.18
C ARG A 95 1.78 -7.03 -12.64
N LEU A 96 1.15 -7.57 -11.61
CA LEU A 96 1.55 -8.79 -10.95
C LEU A 96 0.47 -9.84 -11.14
N ARG A 97 0.85 -10.99 -11.65
CA ARG A 97 -0.08 -12.11 -11.79
C ARG A 97 0.08 -13.02 -10.60
N LEU A 98 -0.99 -13.26 -9.88
CA LEU A 98 -0.95 -14.10 -8.70
C LEU A 98 -0.96 -15.57 -9.10
N LYS A 99 -0.26 -16.38 -8.33
CA LYS A 99 -0.11 -17.79 -8.65
C LYS A 99 -0.97 -18.68 -7.79
N GLN A 100 -1.14 -18.35 -6.54
CA GLN A 100 -1.82 -19.21 -5.59
C GLN A 100 -3.13 -18.65 -5.07
N CYS A 101 -3.39 -17.39 -5.34
CA CYS A 101 -4.59 -16.74 -4.86
C CYS A 101 -5.44 -16.32 -6.03
N ASN A 102 -6.74 -16.33 -5.83
CA ASN A 102 -7.66 -15.89 -6.86
C ASN A 102 -8.22 -14.52 -6.47
N PHE A 103 -9.07 -14.00 -7.33
CA PHE A 103 -9.63 -12.67 -7.16
C PHE A 103 -10.32 -12.48 -5.81
N SER A 104 -11.02 -13.49 -5.32
CA SER A 104 -11.78 -13.35 -4.09
C SER A 104 -10.95 -13.58 -2.83
N ASN A 105 -9.74 -14.09 -2.95
CA ASN A 105 -8.88 -14.34 -1.80
C ASN A 105 -7.98 -13.18 -1.42
N VAL A 106 -7.77 -12.22 -2.32
CA VAL A 106 -6.84 -11.14 -2.03
C VAL A 106 -7.48 -10.14 -1.09
N VAL A 107 -6.83 -9.93 0.03
CA VAL A 107 -7.33 -9.05 1.08
C VAL A 107 -6.44 -7.83 1.24
N GLN A 108 -5.15 -8.00 1.10
CA GLN A 108 -4.21 -6.93 1.41
C GLN A 108 -2.99 -6.98 0.52
N VAL A 109 -2.56 -5.81 0.08
CA VAL A 109 -1.34 -5.64 -0.70
C VAL A 109 -0.49 -4.60 0.01
N ASP A 110 0.74 -4.97 0.35
CA ASP A 110 1.68 -4.08 0.99
C ASP A 110 2.80 -3.75 0.02
N ILE A 111 3.08 -2.46 -0.13
CA ILE A 111 4.13 -1.99 -1.03
C ILE A 111 5.21 -1.33 -0.20
N GLU A 112 6.43 -1.83 -0.29
CA GLU A 112 7.58 -1.27 0.43
C GLU A 112 8.40 -0.46 -0.54
N THR A 113 8.78 0.73 -0.13
CA THR A 113 9.60 1.60 -0.96
C THR A 113 10.73 2.20 -0.14
N THR A 114 11.68 2.84 -0.82
CA THR A 114 12.76 3.53 -0.14
C THR A 114 12.29 4.74 0.63
N LYS A 115 11.05 5.19 0.41
CA LYS A 115 10.51 6.38 1.08
C LYS A 115 9.46 6.04 2.12
N GLY A 116 9.16 4.78 2.33
CA GLY A 116 8.16 4.34 3.28
C GLY A 116 7.30 3.26 2.67
N ASN A 117 6.29 2.84 3.40
CA ASN A 117 5.43 1.72 2.99
C ASN A 117 3.99 2.16 2.85
N ALA A 118 3.25 1.46 2.02
CA ALA A 118 1.83 1.69 1.83
C ALA A 118 1.10 0.36 1.85
N SER A 119 -0.09 0.35 2.41
CA SER A 119 -0.94 -0.85 2.47
C SER A 119 -2.28 -0.55 1.84
N TYR A 120 -2.78 -1.50 1.09
CA TYR A 120 -4.07 -1.40 0.40
C TYR A 120 -4.89 -2.62 0.71
N GLN A 121 -6.17 -2.43 1.04
CA GLN A 121 -7.04 -3.52 1.42
C GLN A 121 -8.16 -3.71 0.42
N PHE A 122 -8.55 -4.95 0.22
CA PHE A 122 -9.61 -5.36 -0.68
C PHE A 122 -10.55 -6.29 0.06
N ASN A 123 -11.79 -6.27 -0.32
CA ASN A 123 -12.74 -7.23 0.28
C ASN A 123 -13.90 -7.56 -0.63
#